data_f53a6ea3f7c84ba2b29b5a6a46cb4a31
#
_entry.id   f53a6ea3f7c84ba2b29b5a6a46cb4a31
#
_cell.length_a   1.000
_cell.length_b   1.000
_cell.length_c   1.000
_cell.angle_alpha   90.00
_cell.angle_beta   90.00
_cell.angle_gamma   90.00
#
_symmetry.space_group_name_H-M   'P 1'
#
loop_
_entity.id
_entity.type
_entity.pdbx_description
1 polymer ?
#
loop_
_entity_poly.entity_id
_entity_poly.type
_entity_poly.pdbx_seq_one_letter_code
_entity_poly.pdbx_strand_id
1 'polypeptide(L)'
;MKRLIYIALALSLAVACKSSHKPTTDSEPTNSSTTEQTAKQLNFSPALAPAMLPQEQKMEYMREHYWDKFDFADTTFVNQIDSTKMLTAFAVYATGYIPDSLAYKYMPRLMQRASTSKRMYTYFLMLAEGVLHDPNSPLRNDEKYIPVLENAVQSPLLDEYERMPYEYDLEIARQNRIGRIANDFTYTLASGRTATLHNIRADYTLIFISNPGCPMCREVKEQITTSPMLQELIERKELKVLVIYPDTDLEAWREHLQDYPASWINGYDADQRIEKERLYDLKAIPALYLLDKQKRVMAKDCTDVAYIEKLLSE
;
A
#
# COMPACT_ATOMS: atom_id res chain seq x y z
N MET A 1 13.22 -18.28 -9.05
CA MET A 1 12.30 -18.31 -10.22
C MET A 1 10.91 -17.95 -9.70
N LYS A 2 10.57 -16.65 -9.72
CA LYS A 2 9.27 -16.14 -9.28
C LYS A 2 8.35 -16.08 -10.48
N ARG A 3 7.26 -16.84 -10.46
CA ARG A 3 6.21 -16.76 -11.50
C ARG A 3 5.26 -15.63 -11.13
N LEU A 4 5.28 -14.55 -11.91
CA LEU A 4 4.26 -13.51 -11.89
C LEU A 4 2.97 -14.06 -12.49
N ILE A 5 1.88 -13.99 -11.75
CA ILE A 5 0.54 -14.28 -12.24
C ILE A 5 -0.13 -12.93 -12.51
N TYR A 6 -0.24 -12.58 -13.80
CA TYR A 6 -1.08 -11.47 -14.24
C TYR A 6 -2.53 -11.96 -14.35
N ILE A 7 -3.45 -11.35 -13.59
CA ILE A 7 -4.88 -11.56 -13.76
C ILE A 7 -5.41 -10.44 -14.66
N ALA A 8 -5.64 -10.77 -15.93
CA ALA A 8 -6.35 -9.91 -16.85
C ALA A 8 -7.85 -10.13 -16.71
N LEU A 9 -8.61 -9.08 -16.36
CA LEU A 9 -10.05 -9.07 -16.29
C LEU A 9 -10.63 -8.85 -17.69
N ALA A 10 -11.03 -9.91 -18.39
CA ALA A 10 -11.75 -9.84 -19.65
C ALA A 10 -13.25 -10.06 -19.41
N LEU A 11 -14.04 -9.01 -19.66
CA LEU A 11 -15.50 -9.06 -19.69
C LEU A 11 -15.94 -9.60 -21.07
N SER A 12 -16.48 -10.81 -21.13
CA SER A 12 -17.13 -11.33 -22.34
C SER A 12 -18.63 -11.58 -22.10
N LEU A 13 -19.43 -10.80 -22.80
CA LEU A 13 -20.87 -11.00 -22.98
C LEU A 13 -21.09 -12.21 -23.89
N ALA A 14 -21.79 -13.22 -23.42
CA ALA A 14 -22.29 -14.32 -24.26
C ALA A 14 -23.81 -14.23 -24.40
N VAL A 15 -24.22 -14.05 -25.64
CA VAL A 15 -25.63 -14.10 -26.09
C VAL A 15 -26.06 -15.55 -26.25
N ALA A 16 -27.21 -15.91 -25.67
CA ALA A 16 -27.79 -17.23 -25.78
C ALA A 16 -28.60 -17.39 -27.07
N CYS A 17 -28.34 -18.44 -27.84
CA CYS A 17 -29.27 -18.96 -28.85
C CYS A 17 -29.71 -20.38 -28.49
N LYS A 18 -31.01 -20.56 -28.35
CA LYS A 18 -31.70 -21.85 -28.24
C LYS A 18 -31.75 -22.55 -29.59
N SER A 19 -31.50 -23.86 -29.65
CA SER A 19 -32.17 -24.75 -30.60
C SER A 19 -32.36 -26.15 -30.01
N SER A 20 -33.55 -26.66 -30.16
CA SER A 20 -34.10 -27.94 -29.72
C SER A 20 -33.75 -29.06 -30.68
N HIS A 21 -33.37 -30.25 -30.18
CA HIS A 21 -33.70 -31.56 -30.81
C HIS A 21 -33.54 -32.69 -29.77
N LYS A 22 -34.59 -33.51 -29.68
CA LYS A 22 -34.68 -34.84 -29.06
C LYS A 22 -35.09 -35.82 -30.19
N PRO A 23 -35.07 -37.16 -30.10
CA PRO A 23 -34.64 -38.06 -29.01
C PRO A 23 -33.96 -39.39 -29.47
N THR A 24 -33.80 -40.32 -28.49
CA THR A 24 -33.68 -41.82 -28.53
C THR A 24 -32.25 -42.38 -28.63
N THR A 25 -31.79 -43.41 -27.91
CA THR A 25 -32.27 -44.53 -27.09
C THR A 25 -31.08 -45.19 -26.38
N ASP A 26 -31.32 -45.72 -25.19
CA ASP A 26 -30.71 -46.84 -24.47
C ASP A 26 -29.20 -47.20 -24.53
N SER A 27 -28.56 -47.18 -23.40
CA SER A 27 -27.79 -48.29 -22.83
C SER A 27 -27.37 -48.01 -21.37
N GLU A 28 -27.36 -49.05 -20.58
CA GLU A 28 -27.30 -49.25 -19.15
C GLU A 28 -26.12 -48.60 -18.34
N PRO A 29 -26.26 -48.51 -17.02
CA PRO A 29 -25.41 -47.68 -16.17
C PRO A 29 -24.14 -48.39 -15.75
N THR A 30 -23.00 -47.84 -16.08
CA THR A 30 -21.73 -48.16 -15.39
C THR A 30 -21.58 -47.21 -14.20
N ASN A 31 -21.71 -47.78 -13.03
CA ASN A 31 -21.60 -47.15 -11.73
C ASN A 31 -20.11 -46.75 -11.47
N SER A 32 -19.71 -45.59 -11.86
CA SER A 32 -18.49 -44.96 -11.37
C SER A 32 -18.89 -43.82 -10.40
N SER A 33 -18.90 -44.17 -9.12
CA SER A 33 -19.04 -43.23 -8.04
C SER A 33 -17.82 -42.27 -8.02
N THR A 34 -17.87 -41.25 -8.86
CA THR A 34 -17.02 -40.08 -8.69
C THR A 34 -17.59 -39.29 -7.53
N THR A 35 -16.98 -39.46 -6.36
CA THR A 35 -17.23 -38.60 -5.21
C THR A 35 -16.74 -37.23 -5.60
N GLU A 36 -17.60 -36.39 -6.16
CA GLU A 36 -17.43 -34.95 -6.17
C GLU A 36 -17.44 -34.50 -4.71
N GLN A 37 -16.26 -34.48 -4.09
CA GLN A 37 -16.01 -33.65 -2.94
C GLN A 37 -16.16 -32.20 -3.41
N THR A 38 -17.38 -31.70 -3.33
CA THR A 38 -17.66 -30.26 -3.32
C THR A 38 -16.80 -29.67 -2.20
N ALA A 39 -15.66 -29.12 -2.55
CA ALA A 39 -14.83 -28.37 -1.64
C ALA A 39 -15.73 -27.32 -0.98
N LYS A 40 -16.02 -27.52 0.30
CA LYS A 40 -16.84 -26.61 1.10
C LYS A 40 -16.08 -25.30 1.14
N GLN A 41 -16.48 -24.34 0.30
CA GLN A 41 -15.84 -23.04 0.24
C GLN A 41 -16.04 -22.37 1.61
N LEU A 42 -15.01 -22.41 2.44
CA LEU A 42 -15.02 -21.82 3.77
C LEU A 42 -15.10 -20.30 3.61
N ASN A 43 -16.23 -19.72 3.97
CA ASN A 43 -16.45 -18.29 3.97
C ASN A 43 -16.33 -17.79 5.41
N PHE A 44 -15.37 -16.89 5.67
CA PHE A 44 -15.36 -16.14 6.90
C PHE A 44 -16.45 -15.07 6.86
N SER A 45 -17.25 -15.00 7.93
CA SER A 45 -18.20 -13.91 8.18
C SER A 45 -17.90 -13.30 9.54
N PRO A 46 -17.61 -11.99 9.62
CA PRO A 46 -17.30 -11.35 10.89
C PRO A 46 -18.46 -11.44 11.89
N ALA A 47 -18.16 -11.30 13.18
CA ALA A 47 -19.18 -11.08 14.18
C ALA A 47 -19.91 -9.75 13.90
N LEU A 48 -21.21 -9.72 14.13
CA LEU A 48 -22.02 -8.52 13.97
C LEU A 48 -22.31 -7.89 15.32
N ALA A 49 -22.16 -6.58 15.42
CA ALA A 49 -22.54 -5.86 16.62
C ALA A 49 -24.06 -5.94 16.85
N PRO A 50 -24.52 -6.11 18.10
CA PRO A 50 -25.94 -6.09 18.42
C PRO A 50 -26.61 -4.81 17.91
N ALA A 51 -27.78 -4.95 17.26
CA ALA A 51 -28.47 -3.85 16.59
C ALA A 51 -28.84 -2.68 17.54
N MET A 52 -29.09 -3.01 18.81
CA MET A 52 -29.51 -2.05 19.84
C MET A 52 -28.38 -1.19 20.41
N LEU A 53 -27.11 -1.48 20.13
CA LEU A 53 -26.00 -0.68 20.61
C LEU A 53 -25.95 0.68 19.91
N PRO A 54 -25.62 1.78 20.63
CA PRO A 54 -25.25 3.06 20.03
C PRO A 54 -24.07 2.90 19.06
N GLN A 55 -23.96 3.80 18.08
CA GLN A 55 -22.96 3.68 17.00
C GLN A 55 -21.51 3.57 17.55
N GLU A 56 -21.16 4.36 18.53
CA GLU A 56 -19.81 4.30 19.14
C GLU A 56 -19.52 2.95 19.80
N GLN A 57 -20.51 2.39 20.52
CA GLN A 57 -20.39 1.08 21.13
C GLN A 57 -20.38 -0.05 20.08
N LYS A 58 -21.06 0.12 18.94
CA LYS A 58 -20.93 -0.80 17.80
C LYS A 58 -19.52 -0.83 17.25
N MET A 59 -18.89 0.35 17.10
CA MET A 59 -17.51 0.43 16.64
C MET A 59 -16.54 -0.25 17.62
N GLU A 60 -16.70 -0.01 18.93
CA GLU A 60 -15.90 -0.69 19.96
C GLU A 60 -16.12 -2.21 19.92
N TYR A 61 -17.38 -2.65 19.84
CA TYR A 61 -17.74 -4.06 19.70
C TYR A 61 -17.05 -4.70 18.49
N MET A 62 -17.08 -4.04 17.32
CA MET A 62 -16.45 -4.56 16.12
C MET A 62 -14.92 -4.64 16.22
N ARG A 63 -14.26 -3.69 16.91
CA ARG A 63 -12.83 -3.76 17.19
C ARG A 63 -12.43 -4.99 18.01
N GLU A 64 -13.24 -5.33 19.01
CA GLU A 64 -12.95 -6.44 19.93
C GLU A 64 -13.39 -7.80 19.35
N HIS A 65 -14.55 -7.87 18.67
CA HIS A 65 -15.24 -9.11 18.33
C HIS A 65 -15.25 -9.48 16.84
N TYR A 66 -14.72 -8.66 15.95
CA TYR A 66 -14.77 -8.87 14.51
C TYR A 66 -14.33 -10.30 14.11
N TRP A 67 -13.27 -10.79 14.72
CA TRP A 67 -12.64 -12.08 14.43
C TRP A 67 -13.12 -13.24 15.30
N ASP A 68 -14.15 -13.08 16.13
CA ASP A 68 -14.55 -14.12 17.09
C ASP A 68 -15.10 -15.40 16.45
N LYS A 69 -15.60 -15.28 15.23
CA LYS A 69 -16.06 -16.43 14.44
C LYS A 69 -14.97 -17.06 13.57
N PHE A 70 -13.74 -16.54 13.62
CA PHE A 70 -12.62 -17.07 12.89
C PHE A 70 -11.86 -18.09 13.75
N ASP A 71 -11.74 -19.33 13.24
CA ASP A 71 -10.95 -20.36 13.91
C ASP A 71 -9.48 -20.24 13.55
N PHE A 72 -8.70 -19.57 14.40
CA PHE A 72 -7.25 -19.41 14.20
C PHE A 72 -6.48 -20.73 14.34
N ALA A 73 -7.07 -21.79 14.90
CA ALA A 73 -6.42 -23.09 15.02
C ALA A 73 -6.55 -23.93 13.73
N ASP A 74 -7.55 -23.66 12.90
CA ASP A 74 -7.78 -24.38 11.65
C ASP A 74 -6.85 -23.89 10.53
N THR A 75 -5.67 -24.52 10.43
CA THR A 75 -4.70 -24.20 9.35
C THR A 75 -5.12 -24.71 7.98
N THR A 76 -6.15 -25.56 7.87
CA THR A 76 -6.68 -26.01 6.57
C THR A 76 -7.43 -24.90 5.88
N PHE A 77 -7.99 -23.99 6.66
CA PHE A 77 -8.69 -22.80 6.19
C PHE A 77 -7.85 -21.97 5.21
N VAL A 78 -6.57 -21.79 5.50
CA VAL A 78 -5.64 -20.98 4.67
C VAL A 78 -5.57 -21.46 3.22
N ASN A 79 -5.79 -22.74 2.94
CA ASN A 79 -5.75 -23.29 1.58
C ASN A 79 -7.11 -23.35 0.89
N GLN A 80 -8.19 -23.23 1.63
CA GLN A 80 -9.55 -23.48 1.15
C GLN A 80 -10.39 -22.22 1.04
N ILE A 81 -9.94 -21.14 1.67
CA ILE A 81 -10.65 -19.87 1.61
C ILE A 81 -10.28 -19.09 0.35
N ASP A 82 -11.26 -18.35 -0.16
CA ASP A 82 -11.03 -17.33 -1.17
C ASP A 82 -10.13 -16.23 -0.59
N SER A 83 -8.90 -16.13 -1.12
CA SER A 83 -7.90 -15.15 -0.68
C SER A 83 -8.40 -13.71 -0.81
N THR A 84 -9.20 -13.40 -1.85
CA THR A 84 -9.79 -12.08 -2.07
C THR A 84 -10.77 -11.70 -0.96
N LYS A 85 -11.59 -12.67 -0.52
CA LYS A 85 -12.54 -12.44 0.58
C LYS A 85 -11.83 -12.19 1.91
N MET A 86 -10.75 -12.92 2.17
CA MET A 86 -9.98 -12.70 3.40
C MET A 86 -9.21 -11.38 3.37
N LEU A 87 -8.64 -11.03 2.22
CA LEU A 87 -8.00 -9.73 2.05
C LEU A 87 -9.01 -8.60 2.28
N THR A 88 -10.23 -8.73 1.73
CA THR A 88 -11.32 -7.78 1.96
C THR A 88 -11.73 -7.73 3.43
N ALA A 89 -11.86 -8.88 4.10
CA ALA A 89 -12.21 -8.93 5.53
C ALA A 89 -11.14 -8.27 6.39
N PHE A 90 -9.86 -8.51 6.09
CA PHE A 90 -8.75 -7.84 6.77
C PHE A 90 -8.77 -6.32 6.51
N ALA A 91 -8.97 -5.90 5.25
CA ALA A 91 -9.07 -4.50 4.87
C ALA A 91 -10.20 -3.78 5.63
N VAL A 92 -11.39 -4.36 5.65
CA VAL A 92 -12.54 -3.82 6.41
C VAL A 92 -12.21 -3.69 7.90
N TYR A 93 -11.56 -4.70 8.50
CA TYR A 93 -11.16 -4.63 9.89
C TYR A 93 -10.14 -3.52 10.12
N ALA A 94 -9.02 -3.55 9.39
CA ALA A 94 -7.89 -2.66 9.62
C ALA A 94 -8.20 -1.18 9.29
N THR A 95 -9.04 -0.92 8.28
CA THR A 95 -9.29 0.46 7.83
C THR A 95 -10.68 0.98 8.21
N GLY A 96 -11.67 0.10 8.35
CA GLY A 96 -13.03 0.48 8.73
C GLY A 96 -13.24 0.60 10.24
N TYR A 97 -12.55 -0.23 11.04
CA TYR A 97 -12.76 -0.25 12.49
C TYR A 97 -11.58 0.26 13.30
N ILE A 98 -10.35 0.17 12.81
CA ILE A 98 -9.16 0.55 13.56
C ILE A 98 -8.64 1.92 13.06
N PRO A 99 -8.88 3.01 13.80
CA PRO A 99 -8.22 4.28 13.52
C PRO A 99 -6.72 4.19 13.86
N ASP A 100 -5.88 5.05 13.26
CA ASP A 100 -4.43 5.03 13.45
C ASP A 100 -4.03 5.15 14.92
N SER A 101 -4.75 5.96 15.69
CA SER A 101 -4.53 6.13 17.14
C SER A 101 -4.72 4.86 17.97
N LEU A 102 -5.44 3.86 17.45
CA LEU A 102 -5.69 2.59 18.10
C LEU A 102 -4.95 1.40 17.46
N ALA A 103 -4.15 1.64 16.43
CA ALA A 103 -3.42 0.59 15.71
C ALA A 103 -2.51 -0.22 16.66
N TYR A 104 -1.78 0.45 17.55
CA TYR A 104 -0.92 -0.20 18.55
C TYR A 104 -1.67 -1.04 19.58
N LYS A 105 -2.97 -0.79 19.77
CA LYS A 105 -3.81 -1.63 20.64
C LYS A 105 -4.29 -2.89 19.92
N TYR A 106 -4.78 -2.75 18.69
CA TYR A 106 -5.57 -3.80 18.05
C TYR A 106 -4.79 -4.65 17.04
N MET A 107 -3.82 -4.09 16.32
CA MET A 107 -3.06 -4.87 15.33
C MET A 107 -2.19 -5.94 15.98
N PRO A 108 -1.43 -5.68 17.07
CA PRO A 108 -0.69 -6.72 17.76
C PRO A 108 -1.59 -7.80 18.39
N ARG A 109 -2.79 -7.43 18.87
CA ARG A 109 -3.76 -8.40 19.41
C ARG A 109 -4.25 -9.36 18.32
N LEU A 110 -4.51 -8.85 17.11
CA LEU A 110 -4.84 -9.72 15.98
C LEU A 110 -3.69 -10.66 15.65
N MET A 111 -2.46 -10.16 15.58
CA MET A 111 -1.28 -10.99 15.31
C MET A 111 -1.05 -12.04 16.40
N GLN A 112 -1.31 -11.70 17.66
CA GLN A 112 -1.29 -12.66 18.78
C GLN A 112 -2.34 -13.77 18.60
N ARG A 113 -3.57 -13.43 18.17
CA ARG A 113 -4.59 -14.46 17.86
C ARG A 113 -4.15 -15.36 16.69
N ALA A 114 -3.47 -14.81 15.69
CA ALA A 114 -2.95 -15.57 14.56
C ALA A 114 -1.73 -16.45 14.93
N SER A 115 -1.09 -16.24 16.07
CA SER A 115 0.13 -16.96 16.49
C SER A 115 -0.10 -18.40 17.00
N THR A 116 -1.27 -18.99 16.75
CA THR A 116 -1.58 -20.40 17.06
C THR A 116 -0.67 -21.38 16.31
N SER A 117 -0.20 -20.99 15.15
CA SER A 117 0.78 -21.73 14.34
C SER A 117 1.55 -20.77 13.43
N LYS A 118 2.76 -21.15 13.05
CA LYS A 118 3.57 -20.39 12.05
C LYS A 118 2.77 -20.14 10.77
N ARG A 119 2.03 -21.16 10.28
CA ARG A 119 1.25 -21.06 9.05
C ARG A 119 0.15 -20.00 9.12
N MET A 120 -0.62 -19.97 10.22
CA MET A 120 -1.67 -18.99 10.43
C MET A 120 -1.07 -17.59 10.60
N TYR A 121 0.02 -17.50 11.34
CA TYR A 121 0.73 -16.24 11.58
C TYR A 121 1.25 -15.62 10.28
N THR A 122 1.96 -16.37 9.47
CA THR A 122 2.47 -15.89 8.16
C THR A 122 1.37 -15.53 7.19
N TYR A 123 0.23 -16.22 7.25
CA TYR A 123 -0.95 -15.88 6.47
C TYR A 123 -1.50 -14.48 6.84
N PHE A 124 -1.62 -14.17 8.13
CA PHE A 124 -2.07 -12.84 8.57
C PHE A 124 -1.02 -11.75 8.31
N LEU A 125 0.28 -12.07 8.35
CA LEU A 125 1.32 -11.14 7.90
C LEU A 125 1.16 -10.81 6.40
N MET A 126 0.89 -11.81 5.56
CA MET A 126 0.64 -11.61 4.13
C MET A 126 -0.61 -10.75 3.87
N LEU A 127 -1.69 -10.94 4.65
CA LEU A 127 -2.89 -10.09 4.54
C LEU A 127 -2.57 -8.65 4.94
N ALA A 128 -1.80 -8.46 5.99
CA ALA A 128 -1.40 -7.12 6.45
C ALA A 128 -0.49 -6.43 5.42
N GLU A 129 0.49 -7.13 4.87
CA GLU A 129 1.35 -6.62 3.79
C GLU A 129 0.51 -6.21 2.57
N GLY A 130 -0.36 -7.10 2.08
CA GLY A 130 -1.17 -6.84 0.89
C GLY A 130 -2.16 -5.68 1.04
N VAL A 131 -2.63 -5.39 2.25
CA VAL A 131 -3.55 -4.26 2.50
C VAL A 131 -2.82 -2.98 2.87
N LEU A 132 -1.84 -3.07 3.79
CA LEU A 132 -1.28 -1.90 4.46
C LEU A 132 0.07 -1.45 3.88
N HIS A 133 0.71 -2.28 3.04
CA HIS A 133 2.08 -2.03 2.57
C HIS A 133 2.28 -2.18 1.05
N ASP A 134 1.50 -3.02 0.35
CA ASP A 134 1.63 -3.17 -1.10
C ASP A 134 1.52 -1.80 -1.78
N PRO A 135 2.49 -1.41 -2.66
CA PRO A 135 2.46 -0.13 -3.36
C PRO A 135 1.18 0.12 -4.17
N ASN A 136 0.53 -0.95 -4.64
CA ASN A 136 -0.71 -0.87 -5.41
C ASN A 136 -1.95 -0.86 -4.51
N SER A 137 -1.80 -0.99 -3.19
CA SER A 137 -2.95 -0.93 -2.28
C SER A 137 -3.38 0.53 -2.05
N PRO A 138 -4.64 0.88 -2.36
CA PRO A 138 -5.17 2.21 -2.03
C PRO A 138 -5.39 2.40 -0.52
N LEU A 139 -5.19 1.34 0.27
CA LEU A 139 -5.38 1.32 1.72
C LEU A 139 -4.05 1.31 2.48
N ARG A 140 -2.94 1.54 1.77
CA ARG A 140 -1.60 1.61 2.35
C ARG A 140 -1.55 2.57 3.54
N ASN A 141 -1.01 2.10 4.68
CA ASN A 141 -0.97 2.88 5.92
C ASN A 141 0.11 2.37 6.87
N ASP A 142 1.23 3.07 6.93
CA ASP A 142 2.36 2.70 7.76
C ASP A 142 2.03 2.76 9.27
N GLU A 143 1.18 3.69 9.71
CA GLU A 143 0.82 3.81 11.13
C GLU A 143 0.09 2.56 11.65
N LYS A 144 -0.60 1.84 10.77
CA LYS A 144 -1.24 0.55 11.07
C LYS A 144 -0.31 -0.63 10.82
N TYR A 145 0.62 -0.50 9.88
CA TYR A 145 1.54 -1.59 9.55
C TYR A 145 2.71 -1.70 10.52
N ILE A 146 3.25 -0.59 11.03
CA ILE A 146 4.34 -0.57 12.02
C ILE A 146 4.08 -1.52 13.20
N PRO A 147 2.94 -1.49 13.91
CA PRO A 147 2.72 -2.42 15.03
C PRO A 147 2.61 -3.90 14.60
N VAL A 148 2.26 -4.19 13.36
CA VAL A 148 2.33 -5.56 12.79
C VAL A 148 3.78 -5.96 12.58
N LEU A 149 4.59 -5.08 12.00
CA LEU A 149 6.01 -5.32 11.76
C LEU A 149 6.79 -5.50 13.07
N GLU A 150 6.52 -4.66 14.09
CA GLU A 150 7.12 -4.79 15.41
C GLU A 150 6.79 -6.14 16.05
N ASN A 151 5.57 -6.63 15.87
CA ASN A 151 5.18 -7.95 16.32
C ASN A 151 5.90 -9.05 15.54
N ALA A 152 6.05 -8.90 14.21
CA ALA A 152 6.74 -9.87 13.36
C ALA A 152 8.22 -10.00 13.72
N VAL A 153 8.92 -8.89 13.90
CA VAL A 153 10.34 -8.85 14.26
C VAL A 153 10.62 -9.53 15.61
N GLN A 154 9.66 -9.47 16.54
CA GLN A 154 9.78 -10.08 17.87
C GLN A 154 9.22 -11.50 17.95
N SER A 155 8.59 -12.00 16.89
CA SER A 155 7.89 -13.27 16.91
C SER A 155 8.86 -14.47 17.00
N PRO A 156 8.66 -15.39 17.96
CA PRO A 156 9.44 -16.64 18.00
C PRO A 156 9.04 -17.63 16.90
N LEU A 157 7.95 -17.38 16.17
CA LEU A 157 7.49 -18.24 15.08
C LEU A 157 8.28 -18.05 13.79
N LEU A 158 9.02 -16.96 13.66
CA LEU A 158 9.86 -16.65 12.50
C LEU A 158 11.33 -16.89 12.87
N ASP A 159 12.07 -17.53 11.98
CA ASP A 159 13.52 -17.60 12.09
C ASP A 159 14.21 -16.29 11.67
N GLU A 160 15.52 -16.21 11.79
CA GLU A 160 16.30 -15.01 11.48
C GLU A 160 16.11 -14.57 10.03
N TYR A 161 16.14 -15.49 9.07
CA TYR A 161 16.00 -15.19 7.65
C TYR A 161 14.60 -14.71 7.29
N GLU A 162 13.58 -15.27 7.92
CA GLU A 162 12.19 -14.89 7.73
C GLU A 162 11.87 -13.52 8.33
N ARG A 163 12.61 -13.08 9.35
CA ARG A 163 12.44 -11.77 9.97
C ARG A 163 13.09 -10.64 9.18
N MET A 164 14.18 -10.90 8.45
CA MET A 164 14.93 -9.87 7.72
C MET A 164 14.08 -8.93 6.85
N PRO A 165 13.10 -9.42 6.04
CA PRO A 165 12.22 -8.53 5.28
C PRO A 165 11.40 -7.59 6.17
N TYR A 166 10.86 -8.10 7.28
CA TYR A 166 10.05 -7.30 8.21
C TYR A 166 10.90 -6.28 8.99
N GLU A 167 12.16 -6.60 9.29
CA GLU A 167 13.12 -5.65 9.89
C GLU A 167 13.41 -4.51 8.92
N TYR A 168 13.64 -4.82 7.66
CA TYR A 168 13.84 -3.83 6.61
C TYR A 168 12.61 -2.94 6.43
N ASP A 169 11.43 -3.54 6.27
CA ASP A 169 10.18 -2.80 6.10
C ASP A 169 9.86 -1.94 7.32
N LEU A 170 10.16 -2.43 8.54
CA LEU A 170 9.98 -1.66 9.77
C LEU A 170 10.87 -0.42 9.82
N GLU A 171 12.14 -0.54 9.40
CA GLU A 171 13.05 0.58 9.32
C GLU A 171 12.52 1.65 8.36
N ILE A 172 12.10 1.26 7.15
CA ILE A 172 11.53 2.16 6.14
C ILE A 172 10.19 2.76 6.60
N ALA A 173 9.28 1.95 7.16
CA ALA A 173 7.99 2.45 7.61
C ALA A 173 8.10 3.51 8.71
N ARG A 174 9.14 3.41 9.54
CA ARG A 174 9.44 4.39 10.60
C ARG A 174 10.02 5.71 10.08
N GLN A 175 10.52 5.75 8.84
CA GLN A 175 11.02 6.99 8.23
C GLN A 175 9.86 7.91 7.85
N ASN A 176 10.10 9.20 7.91
CA ASN A 176 9.19 10.23 7.38
C ASN A 176 7.71 10.06 7.81
N ARG A 177 7.47 9.70 9.09
CA ARG A 177 6.09 9.52 9.59
C ARG A 177 5.32 10.84 9.57
N ILE A 178 4.02 10.76 9.33
CA ILE A 178 3.11 11.92 9.33
C ILE A 178 3.29 12.76 10.60
N GLY A 179 3.40 14.08 10.45
CA GLY A 179 3.63 15.05 11.52
C GLY A 179 5.07 15.13 12.05
N ARG A 180 5.98 14.25 11.60
CA ARG A 180 7.40 14.29 11.94
C ARG A 180 8.18 15.09 10.89
N ILE A 181 9.35 15.62 11.28
CA ILE A 181 10.26 16.28 10.35
C ILE A 181 10.78 15.21 9.38
N ALA A 182 10.70 15.49 8.08
CA ALA A 182 11.21 14.61 7.03
C ALA A 182 12.74 14.52 7.10
N ASN A 183 13.29 13.37 6.71
CA ASN A 183 14.73 13.19 6.59
C ASN A 183 15.31 14.19 5.58
N ASP A 184 16.37 14.89 5.96
CA ASP A 184 17.10 15.76 5.04
C ASP A 184 18.02 14.94 4.12
N PHE A 185 18.14 15.37 2.90
CA PHE A 185 19.11 14.82 1.95
C PHE A 185 19.67 15.90 1.04
N THR A 186 20.87 15.66 0.54
CA THR A 186 21.52 16.51 -0.45
C THR A 186 21.17 16.05 -1.84
N TYR A 187 20.82 16.96 -2.73
CA TYR A 187 20.62 16.69 -4.14
C TYR A 187 21.52 17.60 -5.00
N THR A 188 21.85 17.13 -6.22
CA THR A 188 22.69 17.82 -7.17
C THR A 188 21.83 18.30 -8.34
N LEU A 189 21.92 19.59 -8.67
CA LEU A 189 21.25 20.23 -9.81
C LEU A 189 22.01 19.97 -11.12
N ALA A 190 21.36 20.18 -12.27
CA ALA A 190 22.00 20.08 -13.60
C ALA A 190 23.23 20.97 -13.76
N SER A 191 23.30 22.08 -13.03
CA SER A 191 24.48 22.96 -12.96
C SER A 191 25.66 22.41 -12.18
N GLY A 192 25.53 21.24 -11.53
CA GLY A 192 26.53 20.68 -10.63
C GLY A 192 26.50 21.26 -9.20
N ARG A 193 25.67 22.28 -8.94
CA ARG A 193 25.50 22.81 -7.58
C ARG A 193 24.70 21.85 -6.71
N THR A 194 25.09 21.72 -5.46
CA THR A 194 24.36 20.94 -4.46
C THR A 194 23.47 21.83 -3.61
N ALA A 195 22.36 21.24 -3.13
CA ALA A 195 21.48 21.85 -2.14
C ALA A 195 20.85 20.75 -1.28
N THR A 196 20.18 21.12 -0.19
CA THR A 196 19.49 20.18 0.68
C THR A 196 17.98 20.43 0.69
N LEU A 197 17.20 19.39 0.98
CA LEU A 197 15.76 19.49 1.09
C LEU A 197 15.33 20.55 2.12
N HIS A 198 15.95 20.55 3.29
CA HIS A 198 15.60 21.48 4.37
C HIS A 198 15.91 22.95 4.05
N ASN A 199 16.78 23.22 3.08
CA ASN A 199 17.09 24.57 2.62
C ASN A 199 16.05 25.16 1.65
N ILE A 200 15.08 24.37 1.18
CA ILE A 200 14.00 24.86 0.32
C ILE A 200 13.09 25.78 1.14
N ARG A 201 12.96 27.05 0.70
CA ARG A 201 12.12 28.07 1.34
C ARG A 201 10.79 28.15 0.61
N ALA A 202 9.72 27.63 1.22
CA ALA A 202 8.34 27.69 0.78
C ALA A 202 7.43 27.34 1.96
N ASP A 203 6.14 27.65 1.88
CA ASP A 203 5.16 27.22 2.88
C ASP A 203 4.90 25.71 2.77
N TYR A 204 4.96 25.17 1.53
CA TYR A 204 4.87 23.75 1.25
C TYR A 204 5.99 23.29 0.33
N THR A 205 6.44 22.04 0.50
CA THR A 205 7.38 21.38 -0.42
C THR A 205 6.78 20.04 -0.84
N LEU A 206 6.58 19.87 -2.14
CA LEU A 206 6.19 18.58 -2.72
C LEU A 206 7.43 17.90 -3.28
N ILE A 207 7.86 16.82 -2.64
CA ILE A 207 8.91 15.94 -3.17
C ILE A 207 8.23 14.99 -4.16
N PHE A 208 8.77 14.91 -5.34
CA PHE A 208 8.34 13.99 -6.39
C PHE A 208 9.53 13.09 -6.78
N ILE A 209 9.57 11.88 -6.25
CA ILE A 209 10.55 10.87 -6.64
C ILE A 209 10.11 10.29 -7.97
N SER A 210 10.94 10.42 -9.00
CA SER A 210 10.55 10.16 -10.37
C SER A 210 11.72 9.63 -11.20
N ASN A 211 11.43 8.69 -12.13
CA ASN A 211 12.40 8.16 -13.09
C ASN A 211 12.05 8.58 -14.52
N PRO A 212 13.05 8.86 -15.36
CA PRO A 212 12.88 9.04 -16.81
C PRO A 212 12.17 7.84 -17.45
N GLY A 213 11.29 8.12 -18.41
CA GLY A 213 10.58 7.08 -19.15
C GLY A 213 9.48 6.32 -18.39
N CYS A 214 9.28 6.61 -17.12
CA CYS A 214 8.22 6.00 -16.30
C CYS A 214 6.82 6.53 -16.69
N PRO A 215 5.89 5.67 -17.17
CA PRO A 215 4.54 6.12 -17.55
C PRO A 215 3.74 6.73 -16.42
N MET A 216 3.75 6.10 -15.23
CA MET A 216 3.05 6.61 -14.04
C MET A 216 3.63 7.95 -13.56
N CYS A 217 4.96 8.14 -13.67
CA CYS A 217 5.59 9.41 -13.34
C CYS A 217 5.09 10.54 -14.25
N ARG A 218 4.88 10.23 -15.55
CA ARG A 218 4.30 11.18 -16.50
C ARG A 218 2.86 11.53 -16.13
N GLU A 219 2.04 10.55 -15.77
CA GLU A 219 0.65 10.77 -15.35
C GLU A 219 0.58 11.65 -14.10
N VAL A 220 1.37 11.36 -13.08
CA VAL A 220 1.44 12.18 -11.85
C VAL A 220 1.94 13.60 -12.17
N LYS A 221 2.97 13.73 -13.01
CA LYS A 221 3.44 15.04 -13.49
C LYS A 221 2.33 15.83 -14.19
N GLU A 222 1.57 15.18 -15.09
CA GLU A 222 0.46 15.79 -15.81
C GLU A 222 -0.64 16.25 -14.84
N GLN A 223 -1.00 15.44 -13.85
CA GLN A 223 -1.96 15.81 -12.82
C GLN A 223 -1.50 17.05 -12.04
N ILE A 224 -0.23 17.10 -11.61
CA ILE A 224 0.31 18.27 -10.90
C ILE A 224 0.31 19.51 -11.81
N THR A 225 0.70 19.38 -13.09
CA THR A 225 0.81 20.52 -14.01
C THR A 225 -0.54 21.04 -14.51
N THR A 226 -1.57 20.21 -14.52
CA THR A 226 -2.93 20.58 -14.94
C THR A 226 -3.83 20.99 -13.79
N SER A 227 -3.40 20.81 -12.53
CA SER A 227 -4.14 21.25 -11.34
C SER A 227 -4.13 22.78 -11.20
N PRO A 228 -5.27 23.48 -11.31
CA PRO A 228 -5.31 24.93 -11.14
C PRO A 228 -4.84 25.36 -9.75
N MET A 229 -5.21 24.60 -8.71
CA MET A 229 -4.85 24.89 -7.33
C MET A 229 -3.34 24.80 -7.11
N LEU A 230 -2.71 23.71 -7.55
CA LEU A 230 -1.27 23.53 -7.39
C LEU A 230 -0.48 24.55 -8.20
N GLN A 231 -0.94 24.89 -9.43
CA GLN A 231 -0.30 25.92 -10.24
C GLN A 231 -0.39 27.29 -9.58
N GLU A 232 -1.53 27.68 -9.01
CA GLU A 232 -1.66 28.93 -8.27
C GLU A 232 -0.66 29.00 -7.10
N LEU A 233 -0.56 27.94 -6.29
CA LEU A 233 0.38 27.89 -5.16
C LEU A 233 1.86 27.94 -5.63
N ILE A 234 2.18 27.31 -6.78
CA ILE A 234 3.52 27.35 -7.38
C ILE A 234 3.85 28.77 -7.88
N GLU A 235 2.92 29.45 -8.57
CA GLU A 235 3.07 30.82 -9.05
C GLU A 235 3.25 31.80 -7.91
N ARG A 236 2.50 31.64 -6.82
CA ARG A 236 2.62 32.44 -5.59
C ARG A 236 3.87 32.10 -4.78
N LYS A 237 4.64 31.09 -5.18
CA LYS A 237 5.85 30.56 -4.50
C LYS A 237 5.58 30.00 -3.10
N GLU A 238 4.33 29.68 -2.80
CA GLU A 238 3.90 29.02 -1.57
C GLU A 238 4.20 27.53 -1.62
N LEU A 239 4.09 26.90 -2.80
CA LEU A 239 4.47 25.52 -3.06
C LEU A 239 5.75 25.45 -3.92
N LYS A 240 6.73 24.66 -3.50
CA LYS A 240 7.87 24.26 -4.32
C LYS A 240 7.80 22.78 -4.61
N VAL A 241 7.94 22.40 -5.89
CA VAL A 241 8.06 21.00 -6.30
C VAL A 241 9.55 20.69 -6.45
N LEU A 242 10.00 19.64 -5.73
CA LEU A 242 11.34 19.08 -5.84
C LEU A 242 11.23 17.72 -6.50
N VAL A 243 11.65 17.62 -7.76
CA VAL A 243 11.79 16.34 -8.47
C VAL A 243 13.14 15.74 -8.13
N ILE A 244 13.15 14.50 -7.67
CA ILE A 244 14.37 13.75 -7.35
C ILE A 244 14.45 12.50 -8.21
N TYR A 245 15.58 12.39 -8.90
CA TYR A 245 16.00 11.18 -9.60
C TYR A 245 16.94 10.38 -8.67
N PRO A 246 16.52 9.20 -8.22
CA PRO A 246 17.28 8.43 -7.23
C PRO A 246 18.31 7.47 -7.83
N ASP A 247 18.32 7.30 -9.17
CA ASP A 247 19.11 6.29 -9.87
C ASP A 247 20.42 6.89 -10.48
N THR A 248 21.21 6.07 -11.17
CA THR A 248 22.58 6.39 -11.62
C THR A 248 22.73 6.76 -13.09
N ASP A 249 21.69 6.54 -13.91
CA ASP A 249 21.74 6.89 -15.33
C ASP A 249 21.52 8.39 -15.53
N LEU A 250 22.60 9.16 -15.33
CA LEU A 250 22.57 10.61 -15.45
C LEU A 250 22.42 11.11 -16.89
N GLU A 251 22.69 10.28 -17.90
CA GLU A 251 22.47 10.63 -19.30
C GLU A 251 20.95 10.66 -19.56
N ALA A 252 20.24 9.60 -19.24
CA ALA A 252 18.79 9.55 -19.32
C ALA A 252 18.13 10.67 -18.48
N TRP A 253 18.62 10.95 -17.27
CA TRP A 253 18.10 12.05 -16.45
C TRP A 253 18.26 13.40 -17.15
N ARG A 254 19.44 13.70 -17.75
CA ARG A 254 19.70 14.99 -18.43
C ARG A 254 18.83 15.16 -19.68
N GLU A 255 18.61 14.11 -20.46
CA GLU A 255 17.76 14.14 -21.63
C GLU A 255 16.31 14.50 -21.29
N HIS A 256 15.83 14.07 -20.11
CA HIS A 256 14.46 14.28 -19.65
C HIS A 256 14.26 15.53 -18.78
N LEU A 257 15.29 16.34 -18.52
CA LEU A 257 15.15 17.58 -17.74
C LEU A 257 14.12 18.54 -18.34
N GLN A 258 14.06 18.63 -19.65
CA GLN A 258 13.11 19.50 -20.38
C GLN A 258 11.64 19.06 -20.25
N ASP A 259 11.38 17.84 -19.78
CA ASP A 259 10.03 17.32 -19.62
C ASP A 259 9.33 17.90 -18.37
N TYR A 260 10.07 18.58 -17.51
CA TYR A 260 9.57 19.17 -16.28
C TYR A 260 9.49 20.70 -16.41
N PRO A 261 8.47 21.36 -15.75
CA PRO A 261 8.38 22.80 -15.72
C PRO A 261 9.66 23.45 -15.17
N ALA A 262 10.10 24.52 -15.80
CA ALA A 262 11.31 25.27 -15.37
C ALA A 262 11.18 25.90 -13.97
N SER A 263 9.95 26.05 -13.45
CA SER A 263 9.67 26.52 -12.09
C SER A 263 9.94 25.46 -11.01
N TRP A 264 10.07 24.16 -11.40
CA TRP A 264 10.35 23.08 -10.48
C TRP A 264 11.84 22.95 -10.23
N ILE A 265 12.20 22.49 -9.04
CA ILE A 265 13.58 22.12 -8.71
C ILE A 265 13.76 20.68 -9.19
N ASN A 266 14.74 20.46 -10.10
CA ASN A 266 15.03 19.13 -10.59
C ASN A 266 16.47 18.76 -10.21
N GLY A 267 16.61 17.70 -9.43
CA GLY A 267 17.90 17.23 -8.92
C GLY A 267 17.99 15.70 -8.92
N TYR A 268 19.21 15.21 -8.73
CA TYR A 268 19.49 13.79 -8.58
C TYR A 268 20.27 13.52 -7.29
N ASP A 269 20.17 12.30 -6.80
CA ASP A 269 20.91 11.81 -5.62
C ASP A 269 22.28 11.26 -6.07
N ALA A 270 23.28 12.15 -6.09
CA ALA A 270 24.60 11.82 -6.61
C ALA A 270 25.29 10.65 -5.90
N ASP A 271 25.06 10.51 -4.60
CA ASP A 271 25.72 9.53 -3.73
C ASP A 271 24.83 8.31 -3.45
N GLN A 272 23.60 8.30 -4.00
CA GLN A 272 22.56 7.29 -3.72
C GLN A 272 22.27 7.16 -2.20
N ARG A 273 22.30 8.28 -1.49
CA ARG A 273 22.10 8.31 -0.04
C ARG A 273 20.67 7.97 0.33
N ILE A 274 19.69 8.35 -0.50
CA ILE A 274 18.27 8.07 -0.26
C ILE A 274 18.07 6.56 -0.12
N GLU A 275 18.68 5.77 -1.00
CA GLU A 275 18.61 4.31 -0.96
C GLU A 275 19.53 3.71 0.13
N LYS A 276 20.81 4.04 0.09
CA LYS A 276 21.84 3.46 0.97
C LYS A 276 21.59 3.69 2.45
N GLU A 277 21.07 4.87 2.79
CA GLU A 277 20.74 5.26 4.17
C GLU A 277 19.24 5.04 4.47
N ARG A 278 18.48 4.46 3.53
CA ARG A 278 17.04 4.18 3.68
C ARG A 278 16.23 5.40 4.10
N LEU A 279 16.58 6.58 3.55
CA LEU A 279 15.96 7.83 3.95
C LEU A 279 14.50 7.95 3.49
N TYR A 280 14.19 7.41 2.31
CA TYR A 280 12.85 7.36 1.72
C TYR A 280 12.60 5.98 1.10
N ASP A 281 11.33 5.58 1.03
CA ASP A 281 10.95 4.34 0.36
C ASP A 281 11.05 4.53 -1.17
N LEU A 282 11.86 3.68 -1.81
CA LEU A 282 12.04 3.62 -3.27
C LEU A 282 11.44 2.35 -3.88
N LYS A 283 10.63 1.60 -3.10
CA LYS A 283 10.01 0.33 -3.54
C LYS A 283 9.11 0.52 -4.77
N ALA A 284 8.48 1.68 -4.87
CA ALA A 284 7.67 2.06 -6.02
C ALA A 284 7.90 3.52 -6.41
N ILE A 285 8.03 3.78 -7.71
CA ILE A 285 8.17 5.10 -8.30
C ILE A 285 7.05 5.24 -9.35
N PRO A 286 6.30 6.36 -9.34
CA PRO A 286 6.51 7.60 -8.58
C PRO A 286 6.11 7.53 -7.11
N ALA A 287 6.72 8.40 -6.29
CA ALA A 287 6.31 8.64 -4.92
C ALA A 287 6.25 10.15 -4.60
N LEU A 288 5.17 10.59 -3.97
CA LEU A 288 4.98 11.97 -3.53
C LEU A 288 5.08 12.05 -2.00
N TYR A 289 5.78 13.08 -1.51
CA TYR A 289 5.79 13.48 -0.12
C TYR A 289 5.44 14.96 -0.03
N LEU A 290 4.39 15.32 0.71
CA LEU A 290 4.05 16.71 0.99
C LEU A 290 4.59 17.10 2.35
N LEU A 291 5.30 18.23 2.40
CA LEU A 291 5.88 18.79 3.62
C LEU A 291 5.37 20.20 3.87
N ASP A 292 5.14 20.52 5.13
CA ASP A 292 4.83 21.89 5.57
C ASP A 292 6.09 22.79 5.57
N LYS A 293 5.91 24.03 6.00
CA LYS A 293 6.99 25.05 6.14
C LYS A 293 8.11 24.60 7.06
N GLN A 294 7.83 23.82 8.09
CA GLN A 294 8.79 23.27 9.05
C GLN A 294 9.37 21.92 8.58
N LYS A 295 9.05 21.51 7.34
CA LYS A 295 9.43 20.21 6.79
C LYS A 295 8.80 19.02 7.53
N ARG A 296 7.65 19.22 8.17
CA ARG A 296 6.86 18.11 8.72
C ARG A 296 6.09 17.43 7.60
N VAL A 297 6.07 16.12 7.65
CA VAL A 297 5.37 15.30 6.65
C VAL A 297 3.86 15.44 6.82
N MET A 298 3.18 15.88 5.78
CA MET A 298 1.71 15.96 5.67
C MET A 298 1.17 14.76 4.85
N ALA A 299 1.85 14.38 3.77
CA ALA A 299 1.59 13.17 3.01
C ALA A 299 2.89 12.40 2.81
N LYS A 300 2.81 11.06 2.89
CA LYS A 300 3.94 10.15 2.74
C LYS A 300 3.66 9.14 1.65
N ASP A 301 4.60 9.03 0.71
CA ASP A 301 4.72 7.93 -0.24
C ASP A 301 3.37 7.60 -0.92
N CYS A 302 2.76 8.62 -1.52
CA CYS A 302 1.50 8.49 -2.24
C CYS A 302 1.68 8.85 -3.72
N THR A 303 0.69 8.50 -4.53
CA THR A 303 0.61 8.88 -5.97
C THR A 303 -0.65 9.68 -6.26
N ASP A 304 -1.52 9.88 -5.27
CA ASP A 304 -2.80 10.55 -5.41
C ASP A 304 -2.65 12.07 -5.25
N VAL A 305 -2.66 12.77 -6.38
CA VAL A 305 -2.56 14.23 -6.43
C VAL A 305 -3.80 14.90 -5.83
N ALA A 306 -5.00 14.30 -5.97
CA ALA A 306 -6.22 14.85 -5.37
C ALA A 306 -6.16 14.79 -3.83
N TYR A 307 -5.51 13.79 -3.27
CA TYR A 307 -5.23 13.74 -1.83
C TYR A 307 -4.28 14.87 -1.39
N ILE A 308 -3.25 15.17 -2.19
CA ILE A 308 -2.34 16.32 -1.93
C ILE A 308 -3.13 17.65 -1.96
N GLU A 309 -3.99 17.85 -2.97
CA GLU A 309 -4.83 19.04 -3.07
C GLU A 309 -5.75 19.19 -1.86
N LYS A 310 -6.37 18.11 -1.43
CA LYS A 310 -7.23 18.11 -0.23
C LYS A 310 -6.45 18.59 1.00
N LEU A 311 -5.25 18.07 1.25
CA LEU A 311 -4.43 18.47 2.40
C LEU A 311 -4.00 19.94 2.34
N LEU A 312 -3.83 20.51 1.15
CA LEU A 312 -3.48 21.92 0.95
C LEU A 312 -4.69 22.86 1.08
N SER A 313 -5.92 22.33 1.04
CA SER A 313 -7.16 23.10 1.19
C SER A 313 -7.68 23.15 2.62
N GLU A 314 -7.15 22.34 3.53
CA GLU A 314 -7.50 22.29 4.96
C GLU A 314 -6.73 23.32 5.78
#